data_9c08518ec07bb9c7c4953612c6fa9a10
#
_entry.id   9c08518ec07bb9c7c4953612c6fa9a10
#
_cell.length_a   1.000
_cell.length_b   1.000
_cell.length_c   1.000
_cell.angle_alpha   90.00
_cell.angle_beta   90.00
_cell.angle_gamma   90.00
#
_symmetry.space_group_name_H-M   'P 1'
#
loop_
_entity.id
_entity.type
_entity.pdbx_description
1 polymer ?
#
loop_
_entity_poly.entity_id
_entity_poly.type
_entity_poly.pdbx_seq_one_letter_code
_entity_poly.pdbx_strand_id
1 'polypeptide(L)'
;VSAVMDGNSQFWSQQAGDQRQVSALAALFGLADEYLCDPEKSATAQPDATGLSPMRKVRELWNRIPGMLSSCGGARAYHALMSLAKGCADPGHASWIRSQAYQQAAREAEDATRISAAALPSIGEPYIRAARTEHELFLQVMARLVEIANGVEKGPFSERGLFPAEVDEKQLQLWLAARLEDTPRRSFTAAFGVTREPTVDADKRTDIEVSSNAGKVCIEIKPLDKARNYSAQSLAEDTLGRQLIGQYLRGKNSRHGILVVFRLDSKSWQIPGRHGNRPFSELVDYLRERARVVVANDSTILGLEVLPIDCTAPS
;
A
#
# COMPACT_ATOMS: atom_id res chain seq x y z
N VAL A 1 -20.68 38.10 -11.39
CA VAL A 1 -21.62 36.98 -11.55
C VAL A 1 -21.97 36.80 -13.04
N SER A 2 -22.25 37.86 -13.80
CA SER A 2 -22.57 37.79 -15.23
C SER A 2 -21.46 37.16 -16.07
N ALA A 3 -20.20 37.56 -15.88
CA ALA A 3 -19.03 37.03 -16.61
C ALA A 3 -18.78 35.54 -16.41
N VAL A 4 -19.25 34.97 -15.29
CA VAL A 4 -19.14 33.53 -15.00
C VAL A 4 -20.23 32.73 -15.68
N MET A 5 -21.40 33.38 -15.96
CA MET A 5 -22.55 32.74 -16.56
C MET A 5 -22.47 32.63 -18.09
N ASP A 6 -21.68 33.51 -18.74
CA ASP A 6 -21.67 33.60 -20.21
C ASP A 6 -20.82 32.49 -20.88
N GLY A 7 -20.23 31.57 -20.12
CA GLY A 7 -19.55 30.37 -20.64
C GLY A 7 -18.34 30.60 -21.55
N ASN A 8 -18.10 31.84 -21.93
CA ASN A 8 -17.07 32.27 -22.90
C ASN A 8 -15.86 32.88 -22.24
N SER A 9 -15.72 32.78 -20.92
CA SER A 9 -14.59 33.41 -20.24
C SER A 9 -13.36 32.52 -20.38
N GLN A 10 -12.29 33.06 -20.93
CA GLN A 10 -10.92 32.52 -20.89
C GLN A 10 -10.42 32.27 -19.45
N PHE A 11 -11.27 32.55 -18.45
CA PHE A 11 -11.03 32.34 -17.04
C PHE A 11 -10.95 30.84 -16.67
N TRP A 12 -11.62 29.98 -17.45
CA TRP A 12 -11.66 28.54 -17.21
C TRP A 12 -10.75 27.83 -18.20
N SER A 13 -9.45 27.81 -17.90
CA SER A 13 -8.53 26.98 -18.69
C SER A 13 -8.90 25.50 -18.53
N GLN A 14 -8.84 24.75 -19.63
CA GLN A 14 -9.20 23.32 -19.67
C GLN A 14 -8.18 22.42 -18.95
N GLN A 15 -7.26 22.97 -18.15
CA GLN A 15 -6.32 22.16 -17.40
C GLN A 15 -6.97 21.58 -16.16
N ALA A 16 -7.22 20.28 -16.20
CA ALA A 16 -7.68 19.51 -15.05
C ALA A 16 -6.75 19.75 -13.84
N GLY A 17 -7.33 20.11 -12.69
CA GLY A 17 -6.62 20.19 -11.43
C GLY A 17 -5.96 21.53 -11.09
N ASP A 18 -6.30 22.63 -11.78
CA ASP A 18 -5.82 23.97 -11.37
C ASP A 18 -6.37 24.32 -9.98
N GLN A 19 -5.46 24.42 -9.02
CA GLN A 19 -5.78 24.75 -7.63
C GLN A 19 -6.56 26.06 -7.50
N ARG A 20 -6.26 27.04 -8.37
CA ARG A 20 -6.92 28.36 -8.36
C ARG A 20 -8.38 28.24 -8.77
N GLN A 21 -8.66 27.43 -9.79
CA GLN A 21 -10.00 27.19 -10.27
C GLN A 21 -10.88 26.50 -9.24
N VAL A 22 -10.36 25.42 -8.61
CA VAL A 22 -11.08 24.70 -7.55
C VAL A 22 -11.38 25.62 -6.36
N SER A 23 -10.40 26.40 -5.92
CA SER A 23 -10.57 27.34 -4.80
C SER A 23 -11.55 28.46 -5.12
N ALA A 24 -11.52 29.00 -6.33
CA ALA A 24 -12.44 30.05 -6.78
C ALA A 24 -13.89 29.53 -6.86
N LEU A 25 -14.10 28.33 -7.38
CA LEU A 25 -15.43 27.71 -7.43
C LEU A 25 -15.98 27.42 -6.05
N ALA A 26 -15.16 26.91 -5.14
CA ALA A 26 -15.56 26.66 -3.76
C ALA A 26 -15.92 27.96 -3.02
N ALA A 27 -15.15 29.02 -3.20
CA ALA A 27 -15.47 30.34 -2.63
C ALA A 27 -16.77 30.92 -3.20
N LEU A 28 -16.99 30.82 -4.52
CA LEU A 28 -18.24 31.25 -5.17
C LEU A 28 -19.45 30.48 -4.66
N PHE A 29 -19.32 29.18 -4.43
CA PHE A 29 -20.40 28.40 -3.84
C PHE A 29 -20.73 28.89 -2.44
N GLY A 30 -19.74 29.12 -1.57
CA GLY A 30 -19.97 29.63 -0.22
C GLY A 30 -20.69 30.98 -0.21
N LEU A 31 -20.30 31.89 -1.11
CA LEU A 31 -20.98 33.19 -1.25
C LEU A 31 -22.42 33.04 -1.78
N ALA A 32 -22.68 32.12 -2.69
CA ALA A 32 -24.01 31.85 -3.20
C ALA A 32 -24.90 31.19 -2.13
N ASP A 33 -24.37 30.26 -1.34
CA ASP A 33 -25.07 29.59 -0.26
C ASP A 33 -25.46 30.61 0.83
N GLU A 34 -24.51 31.46 1.27
CA GLU A 34 -24.77 32.54 2.19
C GLU A 34 -25.87 33.50 1.70
N TYR A 35 -25.78 33.90 0.43
CA TYR A 35 -26.79 34.79 -0.18
C TYR A 35 -28.18 34.16 -0.22
N LEU A 36 -28.29 32.86 -0.52
CA LEU A 36 -29.55 32.15 -0.59
C LEU A 36 -30.16 31.87 0.79
N CYS A 37 -29.32 31.78 1.83
CA CYS A 37 -29.77 31.58 3.22
C CYS A 37 -30.14 32.90 3.93
N ASP A 38 -29.85 34.07 3.34
CA ASP A 38 -30.15 35.39 3.93
C ASP A 38 -31.58 35.84 3.58
N PRO A 39 -32.50 35.87 4.55
CA PRO A 39 -33.91 36.25 4.30
C PRO A 39 -34.09 37.70 3.88
N GLU A 40 -33.21 38.62 4.29
CA GLU A 40 -33.33 40.05 3.94
C GLU A 40 -32.93 40.26 2.46
N LYS A 41 -31.94 39.59 1.97
CA LYS A 41 -31.50 39.62 0.56
C LYS A 41 -32.56 38.99 -0.37
N SER A 42 -33.29 37.99 0.15
CA SER A 42 -34.37 37.32 -0.58
C SER A 42 -35.56 38.23 -0.81
N ALA A 43 -35.90 39.09 0.14
CA ALA A 43 -37.07 39.97 0.10
C ALA A 43 -36.90 41.21 -0.81
N THR A 44 -35.67 41.67 -1.06
CA THR A 44 -35.35 42.91 -1.75
C THR A 44 -34.98 42.74 -3.23
N ALA A 45 -34.91 41.53 -3.73
CA ALA A 45 -34.42 41.21 -5.08
C ALA A 45 -35.47 41.55 -6.16
N GLN A 46 -35.40 42.76 -6.73
CA GLN A 46 -36.18 43.11 -7.92
C GLN A 46 -35.65 42.43 -9.20
N PRO A 47 -36.54 42.05 -10.15
CA PRO A 47 -36.09 41.54 -11.46
C PRO A 47 -35.25 42.57 -12.20
N ASP A 48 -34.19 42.13 -12.87
CA ASP A 48 -33.41 42.98 -13.75
C ASP A 48 -34.06 43.16 -15.15
N ALA A 49 -33.36 43.87 -16.06
CA ALA A 49 -33.81 44.13 -17.42
C ALA A 49 -34.10 42.84 -18.24
N THR A 50 -33.64 41.66 -17.80
CA THR A 50 -33.91 40.35 -18.42
C THR A 50 -35.16 39.67 -17.83
N GLY A 51 -35.84 40.28 -16.84
CA GLY A 51 -36.98 39.73 -16.14
C GLY A 51 -36.65 38.60 -15.15
N LEU A 52 -35.35 38.30 -14.93
CA LEU A 52 -34.90 37.30 -13.99
C LEU A 52 -34.52 37.94 -12.65
N SER A 53 -35.05 37.41 -11.55
CA SER A 53 -34.65 37.90 -10.24
C SER A 53 -33.19 37.52 -9.94
N PRO A 54 -32.43 38.38 -9.25
CA PRO A 54 -31.07 38.07 -8.81
C PRO A 54 -30.96 36.73 -8.04
N MET A 55 -31.99 36.43 -7.25
CA MET A 55 -32.13 35.20 -6.51
C MET A 55 -32.11 33.96 -7.43
N ARG A 56 -32.78 34.00 -8.57
CA ARG A 56 -32.80 32.90 -9.55
C ARG A 56 -31.44 32.69 -10.16
N LYS A 57 -30.73 33.77 -10.52
CA LYS A 57 -29.36 33.69 -11.08
C LYS A 57 -28.36 33.08 -10.07
N VAL A 58 -28.45 33.49 -8.81
CA VAL A 58 -27.59 32.94 -7.74
C VAL A 58 -27.92 31.47 -7.54
N ARG A 59 -29.19 31.06 -7.53
CA ARG A 59 -29.60 29.67 -7.39
C ARG A 59 -29.12 28.80 -8.57
N GLU A 60 -29.17 29.32 -9.78
CA GLU A 60 -28.64 28.62 -10.95
C GLU A 60 -27.14 28.42 -10.85
N LEU A 61 -26.39 29.44 -10.42
CA LEU A 61 -24.96 29.34 -10.18
C LEU A 61 -24.64 28.31 -9.05
N TRP A 62 -25.35 28.40 -7.94
CA TRP A 62 -25.21 27.49 -6.80
C TRP A 62 -25.45 26.03 -7.21
N ASN A 63 -26.42 25.73 -8.06
CA ASN A 63 -26.67 24.39 -8.61
C ASN A 63 -25.60 23.93 -9.60
N ARG A 64 -24.94 24.83 -10.33
CA ARG A 64 -23.95 24.48 -11.36
C ARG A 64 -22.55 24.26 -10.83
N ILE A 65 -22.16 24.94 -9.75
CA ILE A 65 -20.81 24.89 -9.21
C ILE A 65 -20.36 23.46 -8.84
N PRO A 66 -21.13 22.62 -8.17
CA PRO A 66 -20.72 21.24 -7.87
C PRO A 66 -20.42 20.41 -9.13
N GLY A 67 -21.20 20.58 -10.19
CA GLY A 67 -20.91 19.94 -11.49
C GLY A 67 -19.61 20.45 -12.12
N MET A 68 -19.34 21.77 -12.02
CA MET A 68 -18.09 22.36 -12.50
C MET A 68 -16.89 21.86 -11.69
N LEU A 69 -17.01 21.74 -10.37
CA LEU A 69 -15.99 21.15 -9.51
C LEU A 69 -15.73 19.68 -9.85
N SER A 70 -16.79 18.91 -10.06
CA SER A 70 -16.68 17.52 -10.50
C SER A 70 -15.94 17.39 -11.84
N SER A 71 -16.10 18.37 -12.75
CA SER A 71 -15.43 18.40 -14.04
C SER A 71 -13.96 18.82 -13.95
N CYS A 72 -13.54 19.52 -12.88
CA CYS A 72 -12.13 19.85 -12.65
C CYS A 72 -11.28 18.62 -12.37
N GLY A 73 -11.87 17.57 -11.79
CA GLY A 73 -11.18 16.33 -11.48
C GLY A 73 -10.17 16.43 -10.34
N GLY A 74 -9.59 15.25 -10.00
CA GLY A 74 -8.53 15.10 -9.03
C GLY A 74 -8.95 15.20 -7.57
N ALA A 75 -8.05 14.76 -6.68
CA ALA A 75 -8.30 14.69 -5.24
C ALA A 75 -8.73 16.04 -4.63
N ARG A 76 -8.26 17.16 -5.17
CA ARG A 76 -8.61 18.50 -4.69
C ARG A 76 -10.07 18.86 -4.95
N ALA A 77 -10.58 18.57 -6.16
CA ALA A 77 -11.97 18.78 -6.49
C ALA A 77 -12.89 17.90 -5.65
N TYR A 78 -12.50 16.63 -5.43
CA TYR A 78 -13.18 15.72 -4.51
C TYR A 78 -13.27 16.30 -3.10
N HIS A 79 -12.15 16.72 -2.52
CA HIS A 79 -12.12 17.31 -1.17
C HIS A 79 -12.91 18.60 -1.08
N ALA A 80 -12.88 19.45 -2.13
CA ALA A 80 -13.70 20.64 -2.20
C ALA A 80 -15.19 20.31 -2.18
N LEU A 81 -15.66 19.38 -3.02
CA LEU A 81 -17.04 18.90 -3.02
C LEU A 81 -17.47 18.34 -1.67
N MET A 82 -16.64 17.51 -1.04
CA MET A 82 -16.93 16.96 0.29
C MET A 82 -17.03 18.07 1.37
N SER A 83 -16.17 19.09 1.29
CA SER A 83 -16.20 20.24 2.18
C SER A 83 -17.47 21.07 1.97
N LEU A 84 -17.87 21.35 0.71
CA LEU A 84 -19.11 22.03 0.40
C LEU A 84 -20.33 21.27 0.91
N ALA A 85 -20.36 19.95 0.71
CA ALA A 85 -21.45 19.11 1.21
C ALA A 85 -21.57 19.10 2.75
N LYS A 86 -20.45 19.28 3.46
CA LYS A 86 -20.44 19.40 4.92
C LYS A 86 -20.98 20.75 5.40
N GLY A 87 -20.68 21.82 4.66
CA GLY A 87 -21.08 23.19 5.00
C GLY A 87 -22.47 23.60 4.47
N CYS A 88 -23.04 22.87 3.53
CA CYS A 88 -24.31 23.20 2.89
C CYS A 88 -25.49 23.08 3.86
N ALA A 89 -26.29 24.13 3.98
CA ALA A 89 -27.43 24.19 4.89
C ALA A 89 -28.61 23.29 4.46
N ASP A 90 -28.76 23.04 3.14
CA ASP A 90 -29.78 22.14 2.61
C ASP A 90 -29.31 20.69 2.60
N PRO A 91 -29.90 19.78 3.41
CA PRO A 91 -29.50 18.38 3.47
C PRO A 91 -29.65 17.62 2.15
N GLY A 92 -30.68 17.96 1.35
CA GLY A 92 -30.93 17.34 0.04
C GLY A 92 -29.82 17.71 -0.94
N HIS A 93 -29.47 18.98 -0.99
CA HIS A 93 -28.40 19.48 -1.84
C HIS A 93 -27.02 18.96 -1.36
N ALA A 94 -26.77 18.91 -0.07
CA ALA A 94 -25.58 18.31 0.53
C ALA A 94 -25.42 16.84 0.11
N SER A 95 -26.50 16.07 0.11
CA SER A 95 -26.51 14.68 -0.35
C SER A 95 -26.18 14.56 -1.85
N TRP A 96 -26.74 15.44 -2.66
CA TRP A 96 -26.46 15.49 -4.08
C TRP A 96 -24.99 15.86 -4.37
N ILE A 97 -24.44 16.87 -3.68
CA ILE A 97 -23.01 17.24 -3.82
C ILE A 97 -22.11 16.05 -3.47
N ARG A 98 -22.41 15.30 -2.40
CA ARG A 98 -21.67 14.07 -2.05
C ARG A 98 -21.71 13.03 -3.15
N SER A 99 -22.90 12.85 -3.76
CA SER A 99 -23.05 11.95 -4.91
C SER A 99 -22.17 12.38 -6.09
N GLN A 100 -22.07 13.69 -6.38
CA GLN A 100 -21.15 14.19 -7.42
C GLN A 100 -19.69 13.91 -7.10
N ALA A 101 -19.26 14.05 -5.83
CA ALA A 101 -17.91 13.71 -5.41
C ALA A 101 -17.60 12.22 -5.61
N TYR A 102 -18.50 11.33 -5.21
CA TYR A 102 -18.32 9.89 -5.40
C TYR A 102 -18.34 9.47 -6.87
N GLN A 103 -19.23 10.07 -7.70
CA GLN A 103 -19.27 9.81 -9.14
C GLN A 103 -17.97 10.25 -9.83
N GLN A 104 -17.41 11.39 -9.43
CA GLN A 104 -16.10 11.84 -9.91
C GLN A 104 -15.01 10.84 -9.55
N ALA A 105 -14.93 10.45 -8.28
CA ALA A 105 -13.93 9.49 -7.82
C ALA A 105 -14.06 8.13 -8.54
N ALA A 106 -15.28 7.67 -8.80
CA ALA A 106 -15.53 6.44 -9.55
C ALA A 106 -15.06 6.54 -11.01
N ARG A 107 -15.34 7.65 -11.71
CA ARG A 107 -14.86 7.89 -13.08
C ARG A 107 -13.33 7.93 -13.12
N GLU A 108 -12.70 8.63 -12.19
CA GLU A 108 -11.23 8.68 -12.11
C GLU A 108 -10.63 7.31 -11.82
N ALA A 109 -11.28 6.50 -10.99
CA ALA A 109 -10.85 5.13 -10.76
C ALA A 109 -11.01 4.25 -12.02
N GLU A 110 -12.09 4.42 -12.78
CA GLU A 110 -12.29 3.75 -14.07
C GLU A 110 -11.27 4.20 -15.11
N ASP A 111 -10.99 5.50 -15.21
CA ASP A 111 -9.97 6.05 -16.11
C ASP A 111 -8.55 5.66 -15.68
N ALA A 112 -8.28 5.58 -14.38
CA ALA A 112 -7.04 5.08 -13.83
C ALA A 112 -6.82 3.59 -14.18
N THR A 113 -7.89 2.80 -14.27
CA THR A 113 -7.80 1.39 -14.72
C THR A 113 -7.56 1.25 -16.23
N ARG A 114 -7.82 2.28 -17.02
CA ARG A 114 -7.49 2.35 -18.46
C ARG A 114 -6.09 2.88 -18.75
N ILE A 115 -5.16 2.54 -17.90
CA ILE A 115 -3.79 3.03 -17.99
C ILE A 115 -3.16 2.58 -19.31
N SER A 116 -2.55 3.53 -20.01
CA SER A 116 -1.74 3.20 -21.17
C SER A 116 -0.54 2.34 -20.73
N ALA A 117 -0.13 1.39 -21.56
CA ALA A 117 1.06 0.57 -21.33
C ALA A 117 2.30 1.42 -20.99
N ALA A 118 2.38 2.68 -21.46
CA ALA A 118 3.44 3.62 -21.14
C ALA A 118 3.35 4.23 -19.71
N ALA A 119 2.16 4.27 -19.13
CA ALA A 119 1.95 4.79 -17.76
C ALA A 119 1.97 3.68 -16.69
N LEU A 120 1.90 2.41 -17.08
CA LEU A 120 2.01 1.25 -16.20
C LEU A 120 3.23 1.31 -15.24
N PRO A 121 4.44 1.76 -15.67
CA PRO A 121 5.56 1.85 -14.76
C PRO A 121 5.41 2.89 -13.64
N SER A 122 4.46 3.82 -13.75
CA SER A 122 4.26 4.89 -12.78
C SER A 122 3.14 4.63 -11.78
N ILE A 123 2.36 3.56 -11.95
CA ILE A 123 1.23 3.24 -11.11
C ILE A 123 1.59 2.14 -10.14
N GLY A 124 1.50 2.52 -9.02
CA GLY A 124 1.88 2.11 -7.74
C GLY A 124 1.30 0.84 -7.15
N GLU A 125 1.21 -0.27 -7.81
CA GLU A 125 1.42 -1.50 -7.08
C GLU A 125 2.93 -1.78 -7.06
N PRO A 126 3.54 -1.98 -5.88
CA PRO A 126 4.99 -2.14 -5.77
C PRO A 126 5.56 -3.30 -6.61
N TYR A 127 4.70 -4.20 -7.11
CA TYR A 127 5.09 -5.35 -7.94
C TYR A 127 5.09 -5.11 -9.46
N ILE A 128 4.52 -4.00 -9.92
CA ILE A 128 4.31 -3.78 -11.37
C ILE A 128 5.52 -3.10 -12.01
N ARG A 129 6.31 -2.37 -11.23
CA ARG A 129 7.52 -1.72 -11.74
C ARG A 129 8.79 -2.36 -11.19
N ALA A 130 9.83 -2.37 -12.00
CA ALA A 130 11.15 -2.74 -11.53
C ALA A 130 11.59 -1.81 -10.39
N ALA A 131 12.12 -2.39 -9.33
CA ALA A 131 12.67 -1.63 -8.22
C ALA A 131 13.82 -0.73 -8.71
N ARG A 132 13.87 0.51 -8.25
CA ARG A 132 14.91 1.49 -8.56
C ARG A 132 15.99 1.54 -7.49
N THR A 133 15.67 1.12 -6.29
CA THR A 133 16.56 1.07 -5.15
C THR A 133 16.50 -0.29 -4.48
N GLU A 134 17.55 -0.66 -3.77
CA GLU A 134 17.60 -1.88 -2.98
C GLU A 134 16.46 -1.96 -1.94
N HIS A 135 16.11 -0.82 -1.35
CA HIS A 135 15.00 -0.73 -0.42
C HIS A 135 13.62 -0.95 -1.09
N GLU A 136 13.40 -0.41 -2.30
CA GLU A 136 12.18 -0.71 -3.07
C GLU A 136 12.09 -2.20 -3.41
N LEU A 137 13.20 -2.83 -3.81
CA LEU A 137 13.26 -4.28 -4.03
C LEU A 137 12.85 -5.05 -2.76
N PHE A 138 13.43 -4.68 -1.62
CA PHE A 138 13.09 -5.28 -0.33
C PHE A 138 11.59 -5.17 0.00
N LEU A 139 11.00 -3.99 -0.18
CA LEU A 139 9.56 -3.80 0.05
C LEU A 139 8.70 -4.65 -0.91
N GLN A 140 9.10 -4.78 -2.17
CA GLN A 140 8.41 -5.64 -3.15
C GLN A 140 8.47 -7.11 -2.73
N VAL A 141 9.65 -7.59 -2.34
CA VAL A 141 9.85 -8.97 -1.87
C VAL A 141 9.04 -9.24 -0.60
N MET A 142 9.08 -8.32 0.38
CA MET A 142 8.29 -8.44 1.61
C MET A 142 6.80 -8.51 1.34
N ALA A 143 6.29 -7.64 0.48
CA ALA A 143 4.87 -7.63 0.15
C ALA A 143 4.46 -8.95 -0.54
N ARG A 144 5.29 -9.48 -1.45
CA ARG A 144 5.04 -10.79 -2.09
C ARG A 144 5.08 -11.94 -1.08
N LEU A 145 6.03 -11.95 -0.18
CA LEU A 145 6.11 -12.95 0.89
C LEU A 145 4.89 -12.90 1.82
N VAL A 146 4.37 -11.72 2.15
CA VAL A 146 3.15 -11.56 2.93
C VAL A 146 1.92 -12.12 2.19
N GLU A 147 1.81 -11.92 0.87
CA GLU A 147 0.76 -12.56 0.06
C GLU A 147 0.86 -14.09 0.10
N ILE A 148 2.07 -14.63 -0.08
CA ILE A 148 2.32 -16.06 -0.01
C ILE A 148 1.92 -16.60 1.36
N ALA A 149 2.33 -15.95 2.46
CA ALA A 149 1.97 -16.33 3.82
C ALA A 149 0.44 -16.32 4.03
N ASN A 150 -0.23 -15.25 3.58
CA ASN A 150 -1.69 -15.16 3.64
C ASN A 150 -2.37 -16.24 2.80
N GLY A 151 -1.82 -16.61 1.64
CA GLY A 151 -2.32 -17.72 0.81
C GLY A 151 -2.26 -19.05 1.54
N VAL A 152 -1.16 -19.32 2.24
CA VAL A 152 -1.01 -20.54 3.07
C VAL A 152 -1.99 -20.54 4.24
N GLU A 153 -2.10 -19.42 4.97
CA GLU A 153 -2.83 -19.35 6.22
C GLU A 153 -4.34 -19.15 6.06
N LYS A 154 -4.76 -18.31 5.12
CA LYS A 154 -6.13 -17.78 4.99
C LYS A 154 -6.78 -18.04 3.65
N GLY A 155 -6.05 -18.62 2.68
CA GLY A 155 -6.58 -18.88 1.35
C GLY A 155 -7.76 -19.85 1.37
N PRO A 156 -8.73 -19.72 0.43
CA PRO A 156 -9.85 -20.65 0.30
C PRO A 156 -9.39 -22.08 0.00
N PHE A 157 -8.19 -22.23 -0.52
CA PHE A 157 -7.48 -23.50 -0.71
C PHE A 157 -6.19 -23.45 0.11
N SER A 158 -6.34 -23.45 1.46
CA SER A 158 -5.18 -23.38 2.35
C SER A 158 -4.15 -24.45 1.99
N GLU A 159 -2.93 -24.03 1.72
CA GLU A 159 -1.81 -24.93 1.37
C GLU A 159 -1.16 -25.57 2.60
N ARG A 160 -1.70 -25.36 3.82
CA ARG A 160 -1.18 -25.94 5.06
C ARG A 160 -0.99 -27.47 4.98
N GLY A 161 -1.91 -28.16 4.33
CA GLY A 161 -1.83 -29.60 4.13
C GLY A 161 -0.68 -30.08 3.24
N LEU A 162 0.02 -29.18 2.52
CA LEU A 162 1.19 -29.50 1.72
C LEU A 162 2.47 -29.59 2.56
N PHE A 163 2.43 -29.14 3.82
CA PHE A 163 3.58 -29.09 4.70
C PHE A 163 3.45 -30.08 5.86
N PRO A 164 3.84 -31.38 5.66
CA PRO A 164 3.93 -32.30 6.77
C PRO A 164 4.98 -31.80 7.77
N ALA A 165 4.85 -32.23 9.03
CA ALA A 165 5.78 -31.83 10.09
C ALA A 165 7.25 -32.17 9.77
N GLU A 166 7.48 -33.16 8.90
CA GLU A 166 8.80 -33.67 8.52
C GLU A 166 9.36 -33.02 7.24
N VAL A 167 8.66 -32.01 6.67
CA VAL A 167 9.13 -31.33 5.46
C VAL A 167 10.55 -30.78 5.69
N ASP A 168 11.46 -31.07 4.77
CA ASP A 168 12.82 -30.60 4.88
C ASP A 168 12.99 -29.12 4.44
N GLU A 169 14.10 -28.50 4.84
CA GLU A 169 14.41 -27.12 4.52
C GLU A 169 14.52 -26.89 3.01
N LYS A 170 15.09 -27.86 2.27
CA LYS A 170 15.24 -27.76 0.82
C LYS A 170 13.91 -27.78 0.09
N GLN A 171 12.95 -28.54 0.59
CA GLN A 171 11.57 -28.56 0.02
C GLN A 171 10.89 -27.23 0.24
N LEU A 172 11.05 -26.62 1.43
CA LEU A 172 10.52 -25.28 1.71
C LEU A 172 11.20 -24.20 0.86
N GLN A 173 12.53 -24.28 0.67
CA GLN A 173 13.27 -23.40 -0.23
C GLN A 173 12.77 -23.51 -1.67
N LEU A 174 12.58 -24.73 -2.18
CA LEU A 174 12.08 -24.97 -3.54
C LEU A 174 10.67 -24.42 -3.71
N TRP A 175 9.80 -24.72 -2.76
CA TRP A 175 8.42 -24.24 -2.79
C TRP A 175 8.35 -22.73 -2.72
N LEU A 176 9.08 -22.08 -1.78
CA LEU A 176 9.05 -20.64 -1.63
C LEU A 176 9.64 -19.92 -2.84
N ALA A 177 10.73 -20.43 -3.40
CA ALA A 177 11.32 -19.89 -4.63
C ALA A 177 10.33 -19.96 -5.79
N ALA A 178 9.68 -21.12 -6.00
CA ALA A 178 8.66 -21.27 -7.04
C ALA A 178 7.47 -20.29 -6.84
N ARG A 179 7.05 -20.06 -5.59
CA ARG A 179 5.98 -19.08 -5.28
C ARG A 179 6.41 -17.63 -5.49
N LEU A 180 7.68 -17.31 -5.25
CA LEU A 180 8.23 -15.98 -5.54
C LEU A 180 8.33 -15.73 -7.06
N GLU A 181 8.69 -16.77 -7.84
CA GLU A 181 8.74 -16.71 -9.31
C GLU A 181 7.35 -16.71 -9.96
N ASP A 182 6.36 -17.36 -9.31
CA ASP A 182 4.99 -17.42 -9.81
C ASP A 182 4.34 -16.04 -9.68
N THR A 183 4.61 -15.23 -10.70
CA THR A 183 4.02 -13.90 -10.83
C THR A 183 2.53 -14.07 -11.14
N PRO A 184 1.61 -13.50 -10.35
CA PRO A 184 0.20 -13.49 -10.73
C PRO A 184 0.05 -13.02 -12.17
N ARG A 185 -0.78 -13.68 -12.97
CA ARG A 185 -1.03 -13.35 -14.40
C ARG A 185 -1.41 -11.90 -14.67
N ARG A 186 -1.58 -11.08 -13.62
CA ARG A 186 -1.83 -9.65 -13.65
C ARG A 186 -0.55 -8.79 -13.56
N SER A 187 0.59 -9.38 -13.22
CA SER A 187 1.89 -8.68 -13.19
C SER A 187 2.60 -8.91 -14.51
N PHE A 188 2.78 -7.87 -15.29
CA PHE A 188 3.31 -7.98 -16.67
C PHE A 188 4.81 -8.28 -16.75
N THR A 189 5.56 -8.23 -15.67
CA THR A 189 6.98 -8.60 -15.64
C THR A 189 7.38 -9.06 -14.23
N ALA A 190 8.15 -10.15 -14.14
CA ALA A 190 8.92 -10.42 -12.94
C ALA A 190 9.89 -9.24 -12.75
N ALA A 191 9.64 -8.42 -11.75
CA ALA A 191 10.47 -7.24 -11.47
C ALA A 191 11.84 -7.63 -10.92
N PHE A 192 12.06 -8.93 -10.64
CA PHE A 192 13.28 -9.47 -10.04
C PHE A 192 13.50 -10.94 -10.45
N GLY A 193 14.76 -11.39 -10.37
CA GLY A 193 15.13 -12.80 -10.49
C GLY A 193 15.22 -13.47 -9.12
N VAL A 194 14.88 -14.74 -9.04
CA VAL A 194 14.99 -15.57 -7.85
C VAL A 194 16.06 -16.64 -8.08
N THR A 195 17.02 -16.76 -7.17
CA THR A 195 18.09 -17.76 -7.24
C THR A 195 18.14 -18.51 -5.93
N ARG A 196 18.16 -19.84 -5.99
CA ARG A 196 18.33 -20.68 -4.81
C ARG A 196 19.81 -21.00 -4.56
N GLU A 197 20.16 -21.04 -3.29
CA GLU A 197 21.51 -21.40 -2.84
C GLU A 197 22.64 -20.68 -3.62
N PRO A 198 22.50 -19.37 -3.95
CA PRO A 198 23.59 -18.66 -4.61
C PRO A 198 24.79 -18.56 -3.66
N THR A 199 25.98 -18.74 -4.21
CA THR A 199 27.19 -18.50 -3.44
C THR A 199 27.40 -17.00 -3.28
N VAL A 200 27.29 -16.49 -2.05
CA VAL A 200 27.42 -15.05 -1.76
C VAL A 200 28.89 -14.67 -1.51
N ASP A 201 29.67 -15.55 -0.89
CA ASP A 201 31.09 -15.40 -0.62
C ASP A 201 31.69 -16.81 -0.38
N ALA A 202 32.97 -17.04 -0.68
CA ALA A 202 33.72 -18.30 -0.54
C ALA A 202 33.02 -19.35 0.36
N ASP A 203 32.19 -20.21 -0.21
CA ASP A 203 31.42 -21.30 0.44
C ASP A 203 30.19 -20.93 1.27
N LYS A 204 29.78 -19.65 1.29
CA LYS A 204 28.58 -19.20 2.02
C LYS A 204 27.41 -19.07 1.05
N ARG A 205 26.31 -19.75 1.35
CA ARG A 205 25.10 -19.77 0.53
C ARG A 205 23.92 -19.30 1.36
N THR A 206 23.18 -18.31 0.82
CA THR A 206 21.84 -18.02 1.33
C THR A 206 20.84 -19.01 0.76
N ASP A 207 19.74 -19.25 1.44
CA ASP A 207 18.71 -20.17 0.95
C ASP A 207 18.08 -19.68 -0.35
N ILE A 208 17.70 -18.39 -0.38
CA ILE A 208 17.16 -17.73 -1.57
C ILE A 208 17.75 -16.32 -1.67
N GLU A 209 18.19 -15.94 -2.85
CA GLU A 209 18.53 -14.58 -3.21
C GLU A 209 17.51 -14.06 -4.23
N VAL A 210 16.92 -12.91 -3.95
CA VAL A 210 16.11 -12.16 -4.90
C VAL A 210 16.93 -10.97 -5.40
N SER A 211 17.12 -10.87 -6.70
CA SER A 211 18.00 -9.86 -7.32
C SER A 211 17.33 -9.09 -8.44
N SER A 212 17.71 -7.82 -8.58
CA SER A 212 17.36 -6.96 -9.70
C SER A 212 18.53 -6.01 -10.00
N ASN A 213 18.37 -5.14 -10.98
CA ASN A 213 19.35 -4.07 -11.23
C ASN A 213 19.50 -3.10 -10.05
N ALA A 214 18.55 -3.08 -9.12
CA ALA A 214 18.56 -2.22 -7.95
C ALA A 214 19.38 -2.75 -6.78
N GLY A 215 19.63 -4.06 -6.73
CA GLY A 215 20.35 -4.72 -5.65
C GLY A 215 19.86 -6.14 -5.39
N LYS A 216 20.09 -6.61 -4.16
CA LYS A 216 19.80 -7.98 -3.73
C LYS A 216 19.12 -8.00 -2.37
N VAL A 217 18.26 -9.00 -2.17
CA VAL A 217 17.63 -9.33 -0.89
C VAL A 217 17.93 -10.79 -0.58
N CYS A 218 18.51 -11.03 0.58
CA CYS A 218 18.82 -12.38 1.05
C CYS A 218 17.70 -12.91 1.93
N ILE A 219 17.25 -14.12 1.68
CA ILE A 219 16.20 -14.79 2.45
C ILE A 219 16.79 -16.05 3.07
N GLU A 220 16.67 -16.17 4.37
CA GLU A 220 16.99 -17.37 5.15
C GLU A 220 15.70 -18.03 5.60
N ILE A 221 15.62 -19.36 5.52
CA ILE A 221 14.42 -20.14 5.82
C ILE A 221 14.69 -21.06 6.99
N LYS A 222 13.79 -21.09 7.97
CA LYS A 222 13.89 -22.03 9.09
C LYS A 222 12.56 -22.75 9.33
N PRO A 223 12.53 -24.07 9.11
CA PRO A 223 11.41 -24.91 9.53
C PRO A 223 11.47 -25.13 11.04
N LEU A 224 10.37 -24.77 11.71
CA LEU A 224 10.26 -24.85 13.17
C LEU A 224 9.28 -25.99 13.54
N ASP A 225 9.86 -27.06 14.03
CA ASP A 225 9.15 -28.23 14.55
C ASP A 225 9.82 -28.76 15.82
N LYS A 226 9.21 -29.79 16.43
CA LYS A 226 9.73 -30.43 17.65
C LYS A 226 10.99 -31.25 17.40
N ALA A 227 11.17 -31.79 16.19
CA ALA A 227 12.32 -32.62 15.85
C ALA A 227 13.60 -31.79 15.70
N ARG A 228 13.44 -30.55 15.17
CA ARG A 228 14.54 -29.60 15.01
C ARG A 228 14.70 -28.75 16.28
N ASN A 229 15.83 -28.89 16.89
CA ASN A 229 16.09 -28.29 18.22
C ASN A 229 16.49 -26.80 18.14
N TYR A 230 15.76 -25.99 17.35
CA TYR A 230 15.95 -24.55 17.36
C TYR A 230 15.42 -23.94 18.66
N SER A 231 16.27 -23.22 19.39
CA SER A 231 15.87 -22.36 20.50
C SER A 231 15.62 -20.92 20.00
N ALA A 232 14.89 -20.10 20.76
CA ALA A 232 14.73 -18.69 20.44
C ALA A 232 16.09 -17.97 20.39
N GLN A 233 17.03 -18.35 21.27
CA GLN A 233 18.37 -17.79 21.30
C GLN A 233 19.18 -18.21 20.05
N SER A 234 19.17 -19.49 19.64
CA SER A 234 19.89 -19.92 18.44
C SER A 234 19.34 -19.29 17.16
N LEU A 235 18.04 -19.08 17.06
CA LEU A 235 17.43 -18.35 15.93
C LEU A 235 17.89 -16.88 15.89
N ALA A 236 18.00 -16.23 17.04
CA ALA A 236 18.44 -14.84 17.11
C ALA A 236 19.96 -14.68 16.91
N GLU A 237 20.77 -15.52 17.51
CA GLU A 237 22.23 -15.36 17.50
C GLU A 237 22.89 -16.06 16.31
N ASP A 238 22.53 -17.31 16.03
CA ASP A 238 23.17 -18.07 14.97
C ASP A 238 22.53 -17.79 13.62
N THR A 239 21.19 -17.86 13.52
CA THR A 239 20.53 -17.70 12.22
C THR A 239 20.49 -16.23 11.81
N LEU A 240 19.91 -15.37 12.63
CA LEU A 240 19.76 -13.95 12.29
C LEU A 240 21.08 -13.21 12.40
N GLY A 241 21.84 -13.42 13.51
CA GLY A 241 23.09 -12.73 13.77
C GLY A 241 24.25 -13.20 12.91
N ARG A 242 24.61 -14.50 12.96
CA ARG A 242 25.79 -15.02 12.27
C ARG A 242 25.55 -15.35 10.82
N GLN A 243 24.45 -16.05 10.48
CA GLN A 243 24.19 -16.46 9.09
C GLN A 243 23.72 -15.27 8.27
N LEU A 244 22.52 -14.74 8.52
CA LEU A 244 21.93 -13.72 7.69
C LEU A 244 22.77 -12.44 7.69
N ILE A 245 23.04 -11.88 8.85
CA ILE A 245 23.80 -10.62 8.98
C ILE A 245 25.29 -10.85 8.73
N GLY A 246 25.88 -11.78 9.47
CA GLY A 246 27.33 -11.97 9.49
C GLY A 246 27.92 -12.54 8.21
N GLN A 247 27.12 -13.21 7.38
CA GLN A 247 27.59 -13.89 6.19
C GLN A 247 27.02 -13.29 4.90
N TYR A 248 25.74 -12.91 4.88
CA TYR A 248 25.05 -12.57 3.62
C TYR A 248 24.89 -11.07 3.40
N LEU A 249 24.75 -10.26 4.47
CA LEU A 249 24.50 -8.81 4.34
C LEU A 249 25.77 -7.94 4.36
N ARG A 250 26.94 -8.50 4.03
CA ARG A 250 28.22 -7.75 3.99
C ARG A 250 28.55 -7.15 2.64
N GLY A 251 27.80 -7.49 1.60
CA GLY A 251 28.04 -7.01 0.24
C GLY A 251 27.49 -5.59 0.04
N LYS A 252 28.17 -4.78 -0.81
CA LYS A 252 27.74 -3.41 -1.12
C LYS A 252 26.28 -3.31 -1.64
N ASN A 253 25.77 -4.37 -2.25
CA ASN A 253 24.44 -4.42 -2.87
C ASN A 253 23.53 -5.47 -2.21
N SER A 254 23.84 -5.89 -0.97
CA SER A 254 23.11 -6.90 -0.22
C SER A 254 23.00 -6.46 1.24
N ARG A 255 22.18 -5.46 1.50
CA ARG A 255 22.00 -4.84 2.83
C ARG A 255 20.62 -5.07 3.41
N HIS A 256 19.82 -5.90 2.73
CA HIS A 256 18.47 -6.26 3.15
C HIS A 256 18.34 -7.77 3.31
N GLY A 257 17.83 -8.21 4.44
CA GLY A 257 17.62 -9.62 4.76
C GLY A 257 16.22 -9.91 5.27
N ILE A 258 15.77 -11.14 5.03
CA ILE A 258 14.50 -11.63 5.52
C ILE A 258 14.72 -13.02 6.12
N LEU A 259 14.30 -13.19 7.37
CA LEU A 259 14.22 -14.51 8.00
C LEU A 259 12.78 -15.01 7.88
N VAL A 260 12.55 -16.07 7.10
CA VAL A 260 11.24 -16.72 7.00
C VAL A 260 11.19 -17.92 7.93
N VAL A 261 10.27 -17.92 8.89
CA VAL A 261 10.09 -18.99 9.86
C VAL A 261 8.80 -19.74 9.59
N PHE A 262 8.90 -21.02 9.26
CA PHE A 262 7.75 -21.89 9.02
C PHE A 262 7.39 -22.61 10.31
N ARG A 263 6.19 -22.39 10.85
CA ARG A 263 5.64 -23.17 11.94
C ARG A 263 4.99 -24.44 11.40
N LEU A 264 5.59 -25.58 11.70
CA LEU A 264 5.12 -26.90 11.21
C LEU A 264 4.35 -27.69 12.26
N ASP A 265 4.49 -27.35 13.54
CA ASP A 265 3.80 -28.01 14.64
C ASP A 265 3.43 -27.05 15.80
N SER A 266 2.89 -27.63 16.87
CA SER A 266 2.47 -26.89 18.07
C SER A 266 3.59 -26.65 19.09
N LYS A 267 4.87 -26.62 18.66
CA LYS A 267 6.02 -26.34 19.54
C LYS A 267 5.85 -24.99 20.24
N SER A 268 6.35 -24.90 21.46
CA SER A 268 6.49 -23.67 22.23
C SER A 268 7.97 -23.43 22.56
N TRP A 269 8.35 -22.18 22.86
CA TRP A 269 9.74 -21.76 23.00
C TRP A 269 10.02 -21.08 24.33
N GLN A 270 11.20 -21.35 24.88
CA GLN A 270 11.75 -20.54 25.94
C GLN A 270 12.39 -19.29 25.34
N ILE A 271 11.87 -18.13 25.70
CA ILE A 271 12.36 -16.84 25.22
C ILE A 271 13.24 -16.21 26.29
N PRO A 272 14.48 -15.78 25.98
CA PRO A 272 15.36 -15.12 26.92
C PRO A 272 14.67 -13.96 27.64
N GLY A 273 14.77 -13.93 28.97
CA GLY A 273 14.14 -12.91 29.81
C GLY A 273 12.64 -13.10 30.10
N ARG A 274 12.02 -14.21 29.60
CA ARG A 274 10.61 -14.53 29.91
C ARG A 274 10.51 -15.88 30.62
N HIS A 275 9.61 -15.96 31.59
CA HIS A 275 9.37 -17.21 32.32
C HIS A 275 8.45 -18.16 31.53
N GLY A 276 8.79 -19.46 31.52
CA GLY A 276 7.99 -20.52 30.92
C GLY A 276 8.04 -20.55 29.40
N ASN A 277 7.40 -21.56 28.82
CA ASN A 277 7.30 -21.74 27.38
C ASN A 277 6.27 -20.76 26.78
N ARG A 278 6.57 -20.19 25.63
CA ARG A 278 5.79 -19.16 24.94
C ARG A 278 5.31 -19.63 23.57
N PRO A 279 4.16 -19.15 23.09
CA PRO A 279 3.64 -19.48 21.78
C PRO A 279 4.50 -18.91 20.65
N PHE A 280 4.24 -19.40 19.42
CA PHE A 280 4.95 -18.97 18.22
C PHE A 280 4.90 -17.45 17.97
N SER A 281 3.76 -16.80 18.23
CA SER A 281 3.64 -15.35 18.08
C SER A 281 4.65 -14.57 18.93
N GLU A 282 4.86 -15.00 20.18
CA GLU A 282 5.84 -14.32 21.05
C GLU A 282 7.29 -14.61 20.63
N LEU A 283 7.58 -15.77 20.03
CA LEU A 283 8.88 -16.02 19.40
C LEU A 283 9.12 -15.05 18.24
N VAL A 284 8.12 -14.89 17.37
CA VAL A 284 8.20 -13.96 16.22
C VAL A 284 8.43 -12.53 16.70
N ASP A 285 7.71 -12.08 17.72
CA ASP A 285 7.89 -10.74 18.31
C ASP A 285 9.31 -10.55 18.88
N TYR A 286 9.84 -11.57 19.56
CA TYR A 286 11.21 -11.55 20.06
C TYR A 286 12.23 -11.43 18.92
N LEU A 287 12.07 -12.21 17.85
CA LEU A 287 12.98 -12.17 16.71
C LEU A 287 12.90 -10.83 15.96
N ARG A 288 11.70 -10.27 15.80
CA ARG A 288 11.50 -8.94 15.21
C ARG A 288 12.17 -7.83 16.03
N GLU A 289 12.05 -7.91 17.35
CA GLU A 289 12.72 -6.95 18.21
C GLU A 289 14.26 -7.05 18.09
N ARG A 290 14.79 -8.27 18.02
CA ARG A 290 16.22 -8.48 17.77
C ARG A 290 16.66 -7.92 16.42
N ALA A 291 15.87 -8.12 15.37
CA ALA A 291 16.12 -7.56 14.04
C ALA A 291 16.15 -6.02 14.07
N ARG A 292 15.19 -5.37 14.74
CA ARG A 292 15.17 -3.90 14.90
C ARG A 292 16.41 -3.37 15.64
N VAL A 293 16.80 -4.02 16.73
CA VAL A 293 18.00 -3.64 17.48
C VAL A 293 19.25 -3.71 16.62
N VAL A 294 19.36 -4.72 15.76
CA VAL A 294 20.50 -4.85 14.84
C VAL A 294 20.50 -3.70 13.82
N VAL A 295 19.39 -3.46 13.14
CA VAL A 295 19.29 -2.37 12.15
C VAL A 295 19.56 -1.00 12.78
N ALA A 296 19.15 -0.79 14.04
CA ALA A 296 19.41 0.45 14.74
C ALA A 296 20.90 0.65 15.10
N ASN A 297 21.65 -0.44 15.31
CA ASN A 297 23.05 -0.38 15.74
C ASN A 297 24.07 -0.59 14.62
N ASP A 298 23.67 -1.10 13.46
CA ASP A 298 24.55 -1.36 12.32
C ASP A 298 24.07 -0.61 11.08
N SER A 299 24.69 0.51 10.79
CA SER A 299 24.35 1.36 9.64
C SER A 299 24.60 0.72 8.26
N THR A 300 25.30 -0.41 8.22
CA THR A 300 25.54 -1.17 6.97
C THR A 300 24.33 -2.00 6.57
N ILE A 301 23.41 -2.28 7.50
CA ILE A 301 22.18 -3.04 7.29
C ILE A 301 21.03 -2.04 7.13
N LEU A 302 20.39 -2.04 5.98
CA LEU A 302 19.31 -1.10 5.69
C LEU A 302 17.90 -1.67 5.98
N GLY A 303 17.76 -2.97 6.04
CA GLY A 303 16.50 -3.62 6.37
C GLY A 303 16.68 -5.08 6.76
N LEU A 304 16.00 -5.47 7.83
CA LEU A 304 15.99 -6.83 8.34
C LEU A 304 14.60 -7.13 8.89
N GLU A 305 13.94 -8.14 8.33
CA GLU A 305 12.58 -8.49 8.73
C GLU A 305 12.46 -9.99 9.05
N VAL A 306 11.46 -10.31 9.88
CA VAL A 306 11.09 -11.68 10.24
C VAL A 306 9.66 -11.93 9.79
N LEU A 307 9.48 -12.87 8.88
CA LEU A 307 8.19 -13.27 8.35
C LEU A 307 7.79 -14.65 8.89
N PRO A 308 6.72 -14.77 9.67
CA PRO A 308 6.14 -16.06 10.04
C PRO A 308 5.25 -16.60 8.92
N ILE A 309 5.26 -17.92 8.75
CA ILE A 309 4.27 -18.68 7.97
C ILE A 309 3.76 -19.82 8.85
N ASP A 310 2.50 -19.74 9.25
CA ASP A 310 1.88 -20.79 10.09
C ASP A 310 1.24 -21.87 9.23
N CYS A 311 1.92 -23.02 9.15
CA CYS A 311 1.47 -24.18 8.41
C CYS A 311 0.65 -25.15 9.28
N THR A 312 0.41 -24.84 10.57
CA THR A 312 -0.41 -25.73 11.42
C THR A 312 -1.89 -25.62 11.06
N ALA A 313 -2.63 -26.72 11.24
CA ALA A 313 -4.07 -26.69 11.04
C ALA A 313 -4.72 -25.65 11.98
N PRO A 314 -5.78 -24.95 11.56
CA PRO A 314 -6.53 -24.08 12.46
C PRO A 314 -7.07 -24.94 13.61
N SER A 315 -6.80 -24.49 14.83
CA SER A 315 -7.31 -25.13 16.08
C SER A 315 -8.80 -24.89 16.23
#